data_a13ca348d9b96d846a49369013024b4e
#
_entry.id   a13ca348d9b96d846a49369013024b4e
#
_cell.length_a   1.000
_cell.length_b   1.000
_cell.length_c   1.000
_cell.angle_alpha   90.00
_cell.angle_beta   90.00
_cell.angle_gamma   90.00
#
_symmetry.space_group_name_H-M   'P 1'
#
loop_
_entity.id
_entity.type
_entity.pdbx_description
1 polymer ?
#
loop_
_entity_poly.entity_id
_entity_poly.type
_entity_poly.pdbx_seq_one_letter_code
_entity_poly.pdbx_strand_id
1 'polypeptide(L)'
;MTTGYVRGEVTVYLTLTFILLVSLVLALTESASIQMAKNYRRADMNRAVECVFAEYQKELLEHYDVFAIEAGYESGTYSEQNLLDRLSYYGADMENDIKRIRLFTDQNGELFMDQAGKYMKHKYGISWADKYLGSTSIWKNQERQADEITREEKVQTDHLEELLSGQEMELPGEENPLEHVAGLKQAPILNLVLPKETQVSEKQIVSEDMPENRKNQTGHGTFEDVESEGGTLDSVLLGGYIQEHFADFLDEPKGGSLVYEVEYILAGRQSDRENLEAVANKLVLLRFVPNYLYLQTNSTRQAEARAAAGTLCTLLAVPAVTEAATQGILLAWAYGESVMDVRTLLNGKKTAVVKDDASWQLSLSGLMKLGTEEDTGDGADVEGGMDYKDYVRMLLFLEDKGKLTVRTMGVIEKDMQTIYSQPSFRIDYCVGRMEVDTVCKLRRGISYRFQTYYGYQ
;
A
#
# COMPACT_ATOMS: atom_id res chain seq x y z
N MET A 1 68.98 -7.38 -78.82
CA MET A 1 67.59 -7.76 -78.98
C MET A 1 67.12 -8.37 -77.70
N THR A 2 66.48 -7.67 -76.79
CA THR A 2 65.70 -8.20 -75.65
C THR A 2 65.02 -7.02 -74.94
N THR A 3 64.01 -6.44 -75.54
CA THR A 3 63.25 -5.36 -74.94
C THR A 3 61.72 -5.64 -74.97
N GLY A 4 61.33 -6.91 -75.16
CA GLY A 4 59.93 -7.25 -75.31
C GLY A 4 59.17 -7.84 -74.06
N TYR A 5 59.86 -8.33 -73.07
CA TYR A 5 59.27 -9.02 -71.94
C TYR A 5 58.86 -8.15 -70.75
N VAL A 6 59.52 -7.02 -70.56
CA VAL A 6 59.29 -6.17 -69.38
C VAL A 6 57.93 -5.45 -69.43
N ARG A 7 57.35 -5.22 -70.62
CA ARG A 7 56.00 -4.55 -70.72
C ARG A 7 54.79 -5.44 -70.34
N GLY A 8 54.92 -6.75 -70.55
CA GLY A 8 53.84 -7.71 -70.18
C GLY A 8 53.75 -7.93 -68.70
N GLU A 9 54.87 -8.02 -67.98
CA GLU A 9 54.90 -8.22 -66.54
C GLU A 9 54.34 -7.00 -65.77
N VAL A 10 54.64 -5.79 -66.18
CA VAL A 10 54.13 -4.57 -65.59
C VAL A 10 52.62 -4.42 -65.80
N THR A 11 52.13 -4.82 -66.97
CA THR A 11 50.66 -4.78 -67.22
C THR A 11 49.91 -5.80 -66.39
N VAL A 12 50.41 -7.02 -66.22
CA VAL A 12 49.85 -8.05 -65.36
C VAL A 12 49.87 -7.60 -63.89
N TYR A 13 50.98 -7.03 -63.41
CA TYR A 13 51.07 -6.47 -62.05
C TYR A 13 50.08 -5.37 -61.80
N LEU A 14 49.94 -4.39 -62.73
CA LEU A 14 48.98 -3.30 -62.63
C LEU A 14 47.52 -3.79 -62.62
N THR A 15 47.17 -4.76 -63.46
CA THR A 15 45.84 -5.36 -63.49
C THR A 15 45.52 -6.12 -62.20
N LEU A 16 46.46 -6.87 -61.64
CA LEU A 16 46.29 -7.56 -60.36
C LEU A 16 46.11 -6.57 -59.21
N THR A 17 46.92 -5.53 -59.13
CA THR A 17 46.82 -4.46 -58.13
C THR A 17 45.50 -3.72 -58.25
N PHE A 18 45.06 -3.40 -59.46
CA PHE A 18 43.77 -2.78 -59.68
C PHE A 18 42.59 -3.67 -59.26
N ILE A 19 42.60 -4.96 -59.60
CA ILE A 19 41.56 -5.93 -59.16
C ILE A 19 41.57 -6.00 -57.64
N LEU A 20 42.73 -6.03 -56.99
CA LEU A 20 42.85 -6.07 -55.52
C LEU A 20 42.31 -4.81 -54.87
N LEU A 21 42.60 -3.61 -55.43
CA LEU A 21 42.04 -2.34 -54.93
C LEU A 21 40.54 -2.27 -55.14
N VAL A 22 40.01 -2.67 -56.30
CA VAL A 22 38.56 -2.71 -56.54
C VAL A 22 37.86 -3.69 -55.59
N SER A 23 38.42 -4.90 -55.37
CA SER A 23 37.87 -5.85 -54.44
C SER A 23 37.91 -5.35 -52.99
N LEU A 24 38.95 -4.63 -52.57
CA LEU A 24 39.03 -3.99 -51.26
C LEU A 24 37.94 -2.89 -51.10
N VAL A 25 37.76 -2.03 -52.07
CA VAL A 25 36.73 -0.97 -52.06
C VAL A 25 35.32 -1.61 -52.00
N LEU A 26 35.08 -2.66 -52.79
CA LEU A 26 33.82 -3.38 -52.78
C LEU A 26 33.56 -4.04 -51.41
N ALA A 27 34.58 -4.65 -50.79
CA ALA A 27 34.47 -5.24 -49.46
C ALA A 27 34.17 -4.19 -48.38
N LEU A 28 34.80 -3.02 -48.44
CA LEU A 28 34.55 -1.93 -47.52
C LEU A 28 33.15 -1.34 -47.70
N THR A 29 32.68 -1.12 -48.94
CA THR A 29 31.32 -0.63 -49.22
C THR A 29 30.26 -1.63 -48.79
N GLU A 30 30.48 -2.93 -48.99
CA GLU A 30 29.59 -3.97 -48.53
C GLU A 30 29.51 -4.02 -46.98
N SER A 31 30.65 -3.98 -46.30
CA SER A 31 30.74 -3.92 -44.84
C SER A 31 29.99 -2.69 -44.28
N ALA A 32 30.23 -1.51 -44.88
CA ALA A 32 29.53 -0.29 -44.52
C ALA A 32 28.00 -0.42 -44.71
N SER A 33 27.58 -0.97 -45.86
CA SER A 33 26.15 -1.20 -46.15
C SER A 33 25.49 -2.15 -45.15
N ILE A 34 26.17 -3.23 -44.75
CA ILE A 34 25.67 -4.18 -43.73
C ILE A 34 25.56 -3.45 -42.38
N GLN A 35 26.56 -2.69 -41.94
CA GLN A 35 26.50 -1.95 -40.68
C GLN A 35 25.41 -0.89 -40.70
N MET A 36 25.22 -0.19 -41.80
CA MET A 36 24.13 0.76 -41.98
C MET A 36 22.76 0.06 -41.85
N ALA A 37 22.57 -1.07 -42.53
CA ALA A 37 21.32 -1.86 -42.42
C ALA A 37 21.04 -2.34 -40.99
N LYS A 38 22.10 -2.78 -40.26
CA LYS A 38 21.93 -3.14 -38.83
C LYS A 38 21.48 -1.95 -37.99
N ASN A 39 22.09 -0.78 -38.21
CA ASN A 39 21.73 0.44 -37.46
C ASN A 39 20.28 0.87 -37.74
N TYR A 40 19.85 0.82 -39.00
CA TYR A 40 18.47 1.13 -39.37
C TYR A 40 17.48 0.17 -38.70
N ARG A 41 17.75 -1.14 -38.70
CA ARG A 41 16.87 -2.12 -38.07
C ARG A 41 16.80 -1.96 -36.55
N ARG A 42 17.91 -1.62 -35.89
CA ARG A 42 17.90 -1.24 -34.47
C ARG A 42 17.08 0.02 -34.21
N ALA A 43 17.23 1.04 -35.04
CA ALA A 43 16.46 2.27 -34.92
C ALA A 43 14.96 2.02 -35.13
N ASP A 44 14.59 1.18 -36.10
CA ASP A 44 13.20 0.78 -36.33
C ASP A 44 12.62 0.08 -35.09
N MET A 45 13.37 -0.86 -34.51
CA MET A 45 12.93 -1.57 -33.29
C MET A 45 12.81 -0.65 -32.07
N ASN A 46 13.80 0.22 -31.84
CA ASN A 46 13.76 1.18 -30.72
C ASN A 46 12.53 2.08 -30.84
N ARG A 47 12.29 2.63 -32.04
CA ARG A 47 11.11 3.46 -32.31
C ARG A 47 9.82 2.67 -32.08
N ALA A 48 9.74 1.41 -32.57
CA ALA A 48 8.55 0.60 -32.42
C ALA A 48 8.24 0.29 -30.95
N VAL A 49 9.26 -0.04 -30.15
CA VAL A 49 9.10 -0.26 -28.70
C VAL A 49 8.66 1.02 -27.99
N GLU A 50 9.26 2.16 -28.30
CA GLU A 50 8.84 3.46 -27.75
C GLU A 50 7.39 3.80 -28.13
N CYS A 51 6.97 3.52 -29.36
CA CYS A 51 5.57 3.72 -29.80
C CYS A 51 4.61 2.80 -29.06
N VAL A 52 4.97 1.52 -28.83
CA VAL A 52 4.14 0.59 -28.05
C VAL A 52 4.00 1.09 -26.62
N PHE A 53 5.07 1.54 -25.99
CA PHE A 53 5.01 2.09 -24.63
C PHE A 53 4.32 3.46 -24.56
N ALA A 54 4.21 4.19 -25.67
CA ALA A 54 3.37 5.38 -25.76
C ALA A 54 1.86 5.10 -25.80
N GLU A 55 1.44 3.83 -25.95
CA GLU A 55 0.05 3.38 -25.83
C GLU A 55 -0.33 3.07 -24.35
N TYR A 56 0.29 3.77 -23.41
CA TYR A 56 -0.01 3.59 -21.99
C TYR A 56 -1.49 3.85 -21.68
N GLN A 57 -1.98 3.21 -20.62
CA GLN A 57 -3.35 3.37 -20.15
C GLN A 57 -3.54 4.78 -19.59
N LYS A 58 -4.33 5.57 -20.29
CA LYS A 58 -4.50 7.01 -20.06
C LYS A 58 -5.08 7.31 -18.67
N GLU A 59 -6.13 6.57 -18.29
CA GLU A 59 -6.83 6.75 -17.02
C GLU A 59 -5.95 6.39 -15.81
N LEU A 60 -5.04 5.41 -15.97
CA LEU A 60 -4.04 5.11 -14.94
C LEU A 60 -3.12 6.30 -14.68
N LEU A 61 -2.69 6.96 -15.74
CA LEU A 61 -1.84 8.14 -15.61
C LEU A 61 -2.62 9.35 -15.06
N GLU A 62 -3.79 9.63 -15.60
CA GLU A 62 -4.57 10.83 -15.25
C GLU A 62 -5.09 10.81 -13.80
N HIS A 63 -5.36 9.62 -13.24
CA HIS A 63 -5.99 9.49 -11.94
C HIS A 63 -5.11 8.90 -10.85
N TYR A 64 -4.07 8.14 -11.26
CA TYR A 64 -3.19 7.43 -10.31
C TYR A 64 -1.70 7.71 -10.54
N ASP A 65 -1.35 8.57 -11.50
CA ASP A 65 0.03 9.01 -11.77
C ASP A 65 1.02 7.84 -11.99
N VAL A 66 0.55 6.73 -12.57
CA VAL A 66 1.35 5.56 -12.91
C VAL A 66 1.22 5.17 -14.38
N PHE A 67 2.29 4.67 -14.96
CA PHE A 67 2.40 4.30 -16.36
C PHE A 67 2.42 2.79 -16.54
N ALA A 68 1.50 2.25 -17.33
CA ALA A 68 1.53 0.86 -17.78
C ALA A 68 0.83 0.70 -19.13
N ILE A 69 1.20 -0.33 -19.88
CA ILE A 69 0.44 -0.81 -21.04
C ILE A 69 -0.45 -1.96 -20.57
N GLU A 70 -1.73 -1.91 -20.86
CA GLU A 70 -2.61 -3.06 -20.60
C GLU A 70 -2.54 -4.02 -21.82
N ALA A 71 -1.86 -5.18 -21.64
CA ALA A 71 -1.55 -6.13 -22.73
C ALA A 71 -2.76 -6.93 -23.25
N GLY A 72 -3.91 -6.83 -22.60
CA GLY A 72 -5.17 -7.38 -23.07
C GLY A 72 -5.80 -6.55 -24.19
N TYR A 73 -5.47 -5.26 -24.29
CA TYR A 73 -6.05 -4.33 -25.26
C TYR A 73 -7.58 -4.42 -25.27
N GLU A 74 -8.22 -4.31 -24.11
CA GLU A 74 -9.67 -4.39 -23.89
C GLU A 74 -10.32 -5.75 -24.23
N SER A 75 -9.54 -6.76 -24.65
CA SER A 75 -10.06 -8.09 -24.96
C SER A 75 -10.46 -8.91 -23.73
N GLY A 76 -10.01 -8.49 -22.54
CA GLY A 76 -10.18 -9.22 -21.28
C GLY A 76 -9.28 -10.46 -21.15
N THR A 77 -8.31 -10.64 -22.08
CA THR A 77 -7.38 -11.76 -22.09
C THR A 77 -5.94 -11.27 -22.27
N TYR A 78 -5.04 -11.68 -21.36
CA TYR A 78 -3.63 -11.39 -21.51
C TYR A 78 -3.03 -12.10 -22.71
N SER A 79 -2.29 -11.39 -23.55
CA SER A 79 -1.51 -11.99 -24.63
C SER A 79 -0.29 -11.15 -25.00
N GLU A 80 0.88 -11.75 -24.89
CA GLU A 80 2.13 -11.14 -25.39
C GLU A 80 2.14 -10.98 -26.91
N GLN A 81 1.34 -11.79 -27.63
CA GLN A 81 1.18 -11.64 -29.07
C GLN A 81 0.61 -10.28 -29.45
N ASN A 82 -0.27 -9.71 -28.63
CA ASN A 82 -0.79 -8.36 -28.87
C ASN A 82 0.36 -7.33 -28.92
N LEU A 83 1.32 -7.42 -28.01
CA LEU A 83 2.50 -6.54 -27.98
C LEU A 83 3.39 -6.75 -29.21
N LEU A 84 3.61 -8.01 -29.63
CA LEU A 84 4.40 -8.33 -30.83
C LEU A 84 3.70 -7.82 -32.11
N ASP A 85 2.39 -7.93 -32.19
CA ASP A 85 1.59 -7.41 -33.32
C ASP A 85 1.68 -5.87 -33.40
N ARG A 86 1.69 -5.18 -32.24
CA ARG A 86 1.89 -3.72 -32.19
C ARG A 86 3.29 -3.32 -32.60
N LEU A 87 4.33 -4.07 -32.20
CA LEU A 87 5.69 -3.84 -32.68
C LEU A 87 5.78 -3.93 -34.20
N SER A 88 5.16 -4.94 -34.80
CA SER A 88 5.08 -5.09 -36.26
C SER A 88 4.32 -3.93 -36.92
N TYR A 89 3.20 -3.50 -36.32
CA TYR A 89 2.43 -2.34 -36.77
C TYR A 89 3.25 -1.05 -36.82
N TYR A 90 4.14 -0.83 -35.84
CA TYR A 90 5.04 0.32 -35.80
C TYR A 90 6.33 0.15 -36.61
N GLY A 91 6.40 -0.87 -37.45
CA GLY A 91 7.47 -1.05 -38.44
C GLY A 91 8.63 -1.93 -37.99
N ALA A 92 8.53 -2.61 -36.86
CA ALA A 92 9.47 -3.65 -36.46
C ALA A 92 9.07 -5.02 -37.01
N ASP A 93 8.88 -5.11 -38.34
CA ASP A 93 8.53 -6.36 -39.05
C ASP A 93 9.78 -7.26 -39.18
N MET A 94 10.12 -7.92 -38.06
CA MET A 94 11.24 -8.82 -37.86
C MET A 94 10.79 -10.02 -37.02
N GLU A 95 11.64 -11.03 -36.86
CA GLU A 95 11.35 -12.13 -35.92
C GLU A 95 11.60 -11.63 -34.49
N ASN A 96 10.54 -11.26 -33.82
CA ASN A 96 10.60 -10.72 -32.46
C ASN A 96 10.05 -11.76 -31.48
N ASP A 97 10.70 -11.85 -30.31
CA ASP A 97 10.30 -12.70 -29.20
C ASP A 97 10.48 -11.93 -27.88
N ILE A 98 9.49 -12.00 -27.00
CA ILE A 98 9.59 -11.34 -25.70
C ILE A 98 10.43 -12.22 -24.79
N LYS A 99 11.65 -11.78 -24.51
CA LYS A 99 12.61 -12.52 -23.69
C LYS A 99 12.32 -12.42 -22.20
N ARG A 100 11.87 -11.26 -21.77
CA ARG A 100 11.47 -10.99 -20.40
C ARG A 100 10.47 -9.84 -20.35
N ILE A 101 9.51 -9.98 -19.45
CA ILE A 101 8.44 -9.00 -19.23
C ILE A 101 8.13 -8.91 -17.75
N ARG A 102 7.89 -7.71 -17.24
CA ARG A 102 7.52 -7.45 -15.86
C ARG A 102 6.14 -6.82 -15.81
N LEU A 103 5.22 -7.46 -15.10
CA LEU A 103 3.87 -6.98 -14.85
C LEU A 103 3.79 -6.23 -13.51
N PHE A 104 2.74 -5.43 -13.34
CA PHE A 104 2.57 -4.63 -12.13
C PHE A 104 2.41 -5.47 -10.87
N THR A 105 1.75 -6.62 -10.97
CA THR A 105 1.53 -7.53 -9.82
C THR A 105 2.72 -8.42 -9.49
N ASP A 106 3.77 -8.44 -10.33
CA ASP A 106 4.97 -9.22 -10.06
C ASP A 106 5.68 -8.70 -8.79
N GLN A 107 6.25 -9.63 -8.01
CA GLN A 107 7.00 -9.32 -6.79
C GLN A 107 6.21 -8.42 -5.82
N ASN A 108 4.94 -8.77 -5.58
CA ASN A 108 4.04 -8.01 -4.70
C ASN A 108 3.88 -6.53 -5.10
N GLY A 109 3.94 -6.23 -6.41
CA GLY A 109 3.73 -4.89 -6.91
C GLY A 109 4.93 -3.94 -6.81
N GLU A 110 6.15 -4.47 -6.77
CA GLU A 110 7.37 -3.66 -6.63
C GLU A 110 7.47 -2.56 -7.68
N LEU A 111 7.13 -2.85 -8.94
CA LEU A 111 7.17 -1.87 -10.02
C LEU A 111 6.15 -0.73 -9.84
N PHE A 112 4.94 -1.06 -9.40
CA PHE A 112 3.92 -0.07 -9.06
C PHE A 112 4.38 0.80 -7.87
N MET A 113 4.90 0.18 -6.82
CA MET A 113 5.39 0.87 -5.63
C MET A 113 6.55 1.83 -5.97
N ASP A 114 7.47 1.43 -6.87
CA ASP A 114 8.56 2.29 -7.35
C ASP A 114 8.02 3.55 -8.07
N GLN A 115 7.04 3.40 -8.96
CA GLN A 115 6.43 4.53 -9.65
C GLN A 115 5.67 5.44 -8.67
N ALA A 116 4.86 4.89 -7.76
CA ALA A 116 4.16 5.64 -6.73
C ALA A 116 5.15 6.43 -5.83
N GLY A 117 6.25 5.79 -5.44
CA GLY A 117 7.31 6.44 -4.67
C GLY A 117 8.00 7.57 -5.44
N LYS A 118 8.30 7.39 -6.71
CA LYS A 118 8.87 8.43 -7.59
C LYS A 118 7.93 9.61 -7.77
N TYR A 119 6.64 9.34 -7.99
CA TYR A 119 5.62 10.39 -8.04
C TYR A 119 5.63 11.24 -6.77
N MET A 120 5.58 10.63 -5.60
CA MET A 120 5.58 11.33 -4.32
C MET A 120 6.86 12.15 -4.12
N LYS A 121 8.03 11.59 -4.44
CA LYS A 121 9.32 12.32 -4.40
C LYS A 121 9.34 13.50 -5.35
N HIS A 122 8.81 13.35 -6.57
CA HIS A 122 8.77 14.42 -7.56
C HIS A 122 7.81 15.54 -7.15
N LYS A 123 6.62 15.20 -6.64
CA LYS A 123 5.58 16.18 -6.29
C LYS A 123 5.88 16.95 -5.01
N TYR A 124 6.32 16.26 -3.97
CA TYR A 124 6.49 16.84 -2.63
C TYR A 124 7.95 16.99 -2.18
N GLY A 125 8.87 16.37 -2.88
CA GLY A 125 10.29 16.31 -2.50
C GLY A 125 10.53 15.32 -1.34
N ILE A 126 11.80 15.00 -1.11
CA ILE A 126 12.23 14.09 -0.03
C ILE A 126 11.94 14.70 1.35
N SER A 127 12.02 16.02 1.49
CA SER A 127 11.76 16.74 2.74
C SER A 127 10.35 16.51 3.31
N TRP A 128 9.38 16.20 2.47
CA TRP A 128 8.05 15.80 2.93
C TRP A 128 8.09 14.47 3.68
N ALA A 129 8.78 13.48 3.15
CA ALA A 129 8.94 12.18 3.81
C ALA A 129 9.75 12.30 5.10
N ASP A 130 10.79 13.15 5.14
CA ASP A 130 11.63 13.37 6.33
C ASP A 130 10.81 13.83 7.54
N LYS A 131 9.74 14.60 7.31
CA LYS A 131 8.81 15.03 8.37
C LYS A 131 8.20 13.84 9.13
N TYR A 132 7.90 12.75 8.42
CA TYR A 132 7.27 11.56 8.99
C TYR A 132 8.29 10.50 9.41
N LEU A 133 9.44 10.42 8.74
CA LEU A 133 10.51 9.47 9.06
C LEU A 133 10.98 9.61 10.52
N GLY A 134 11.03 10.84 11.04
CA GLY A 134 11.35 11.09 12.45
C GLY A 134 10.36 10.46 13.45
N SER A 135 9.10 10.26 13.04
CA SER A 135 8.04 9.70 13.89
C SER A 135 7.90 8.18 13.80
N THR A 136 8.53 7.55 12.82
CA THR A 136 8.33 6.11 12.52
C THR A 136 8.79 5.20 13.67
N SER A 137 9.85 5.57 14.39
CA SER A 137 10.32 4.82 15.57
C SER A 137 9.32 4.93 16.73
N ILE A 138 8.68 6.09 16.89
CA ILE A 138 7.63 6.33 17.88
C ILE A 138 6.43 5.46 17.58
N TRP A 139 5.98 5.41 16.31
CA TRP A 139 4.84 4.61 15.86
C TRP A 139 5.05 3.10 16.11
N LYS A 140 6.23 2.58 15.73
CA LYS A 140 6.57 1.16 16.00
C LYS A 140 6.63 0.87 17.51
N ASN A 141 7.12 1.80 18.30
CA ASN A 141 7.14 1.63 19.76
C ASN A 141 5.73 1.64 20.35
N GLN A 142 4.84 2.52 19.85
CA GLN A 142 3.46 2.61 20.29
C GLN A 142 2.68 1.32 19.94
N GLU A 143 2.86 0.78 18.73
CA GLU A 143 2.29 -0.51 18.36
C GLU A 143 2.74 -1.64 19.28
N ARG A 144 4.05 -1.75 19.53
CA ARG A 144 4.59 -2.76 20.46
C ARG A 144 4.01 -2.61 21.89
N GLN A 145 3.93 -1.38 22.39
CA GLN A 145 3.33 -1.10 23.68
C GLN A 145 1.84 -1.47 23.72
N ALA A 146 1.10 -1.28 22.61
CA ALA A 146 -0.28 -1.70 22.51
C ALA A 146 -0.44 -3.21 22.70
N ASP A 147 0.44 -4.01 22.08
CA ASP A 147 0.47 -5.46 22.25
C ASP A 147 0.82 -5.86 23.68
N GLU A 148 1.80 -5.16 24.30
CA GLU A 148 2.22 -5.43 25.68
C GLU A 148 1.09 -5.13 26.68
N ILE A 149 0.43 -3.97 26.57
CA ILE A 149 -0.68 -3.57 27.46
C ILE A 149 -1.89 -4.48 27.28
N THR A 150 -2.18 -4.91 26.06
CA THR A 150 -3.27 -5.87 25.81
C THR A 150 -3.02 -7.21 26.49
N ARG A 151 -1.77 -7.68 26.50
CA ARG A 151 -1.40 -8.89 27.26
C ARG A 151 -1.48 -8.68 28.77
N GLU A 152 -1.02 -7.52 29.25
CA GLU A 152 -1.12 -7.14 30.66
C GLU A 152 -2.59 -7.07 31.09
N GLU A 153 -3.48 -6.47 30.31
CA GLU A 153 -4.91 -6.45 30.58
C GLU A 153 -5.46 -7.85 30.78
N LYS A 154 -5.13 -8.79 29.89
CA LYS A 154 -5.58 -10.17 30.02
C LYS A 154 -5.06 -10.81 31.32
N VAL A 155 -3.76 -10.63 31.64
CA VAL A 155 -3.16 -11.16 32.87
C VAL A 155 -3.84 -10.59 34.11
N GLN A 156 -4.14 -9.28 34.13
CA GLN A 156 -4.81 -8.63 35.26
C GLN A 156 -6.27 -9.12 35.41
N THR A 157 -6.97 -9.33 34.30
CA THR A 157 -8.33 -9.88 34.30
C THR A 157 -8.35 -11.32 34.82
N ASP A 158 -7.46 -12.18 34.27
CA ASP A 158 -7.35 -13.58 34.70
C ASP A 158 -6.98 -13.66 36.20
N HIS A 159 -6.08 -12.77 36.68
CA HIS A 159 -5.68 -12.71 38.08
C HIS A 159 -6.83 -12.29 39.00
N LEU A 160 -7.64 -11.30 38.59
CA LEU A 160 -8.81 -10.88 39.36
C LEU A 160 -9.86 -12.03 39.43
N GLU A 161 -10.12 -12.71 38.32
CA GLU A 161 -11.03 -13.87 38.29
C GLU A 161 -10.52 -15.02 39.15
N GLU A 162 -9.22 -15.28 39.20
CA GLU A 162 -8.62 -16.30 40.07
C GLU A 162 -8.78 -15.94 41.56
N LEU A 163 -8.58 -14.68 41.92
CA LEU A 163 -8.76 -14.20 43.31
C LEU A 163 -10.25 -14.30 43.75
N LEU A 164 -11.18 -13.99 42.88
CA LEU A 164 -12.61 -14.07 43.16
C LEU A 164 -13.09 -15.54 43.29
N SER A 165 -12.70 -16.37 42.31
CA SER A 165 -13.08 -17.79 42.31
C SER A 165 -12.48 -18.57 43.49
N GLY A 166 -11.21 -18.26 43.86
CA GLY A 166 -10.56 -18.86 45.00
C GLY A 166 -11.22 -18.58 46.36
N GLN A 167 -12.15 -17.61 46.38
CA GLN A 167 -12.91 -17.21 47.58
C GLN A 167 -14.41 -17.45 47.45
N GLU A 168 -14.88 -18.08 46.36
CA GLU A 168 -16.31 -18.28 46.04
C GLU A 168 -17.09 -16.95 46.06
N MET A 169 -16.48 -15.86 45.53
CA MET A 169 -17.04 -14.51 45.53
C MET A 169 -17.26 -14.02 44.11
N GLU A 170 -18.27 -13.15 43.94
CA GLU A 170 -18.56 -12.44 42.71
C GLU A 170 -18.59 -10.93 42.98
N LEU A 171 -18.17 -10.13 42.02
CA LEU A 171 -18.32 -8.67 42.07
C LEU A 171 -19.78 -8.31 41.76
N PRO A 172 -20.33 -7.21 42.37
CA PRO A 172 -21.66 -6.73 42.05
C PRO A 172 -21.76 -6.43 40.54
N GLY A 173 -22.89 -6.83 39.91
CA GLY A 173 -23.15 -6.52 38.50
C GLY A 173 -23.61 -5.07 38.29
N GLU A 174 -24.30 -4.48 39.27
CA GLU A 174 -24.75 -3.09 39.21
C GLU A 174 -23.62 -2.12 39.51
N GLU A 175 -23.52 -1.04 38.73
CA GLU A 175 -22.48 0.01 38.84
C GLU A 175 -21.03 -0.53 38.77
N ASN A 176 -20.82 -1.65 38.06
CA ASN A 176 -19.50 -2.26 37.90
C ASN A 176 -18.84 -1.86 36.58
N PRO A 177 -17.78 -0.98 36.60
CA PRO A 177 -17.08 -0.56 35.41
C PRO A 177 -16.41 -1.70 34.63
N LEU A 178 -15.99 -2.77 35.31
CA LEU A 178 -15.34 -3.91 34.67
C LEU A 178 -16.32 -4.70 33.81
N GLU A 179 -17.48 -5.03 34.36
CA GLU A 179 -18.53 -5.76 33.64
C GLU A 179 -19.11 -4.90 32.51
N HIS A 180 -19.33 -3.61 32.76
CA HIS A 180 -19.83 -2.68 31.75
C HIS A 180 -18.87 -2.63 30.55
N VAL A 181 -17.58 -2.44 30.75
CA VAL A 181 -16.56 -2.38 29.66
C VAL A 181 -16.39 -3.75 28.99
N ALA A 182 -16.49 -4.86 29.72
CA ALA A 182 -16.50 -6.19 29.12
C ALA A 182 -17.68 -6.35 28.13
N GLY A 183 -18.84 -5.80 28.47
CA GLY A 183 -19.99 -5.71 27.56
C GLY A 183 -19.74 -4.81 26.34
N LEU A 184 -19.12 -3.64 26.55
CA LEU A 184 -18.76 -2.73 25.45
C LEU A 184 -17.78 -3.37 24.45
N LYS A 185 -16.82 -4.14 24.93
CA LYS A 185 -15.85 -4.86 24.06
C LYS A 185 -16.47 -5.94 23.21
N GLN A 186 -17.64 -6.45 23.58
CA GLN A 186 -18.42 -7.43 22.80
C GLN A 186 -19.35 -6.76 21.78
N ALA A 187 -19.66 -5.47 21.97
CA ALA A 187 -20.50 -4.73 21.05
C ALA A 187 -19.73 -4.35 19.77
N PRO A 188 -20.41 -4.23 18.60
CA PRO A 188 -19.77 -3.68 17.41
C PRO A 188 -19.22 -2.28 17.69
N ILE A 189 -17.93 -2.08 17.45
CA ILE A 189 -17.23 -0.85 17.82
C ILE A 189 -17.86 0.39 17.16
N LEU A 190 -18.37 0.26 15.95
CA LEU A 190 -19.00 1.39 15.23
C LEU A 190 -20.21 1.94 15.96
N ASN A 191 -20.93 1.13 16.73
CA ASN A 191 -22.05 1.58 17.55
C ASN A 191 -21.59 2.50 18.71
N LEU A 192 -20.33 2.38 19.12
CA LEU A 192 -19.75 3.15 20.21
C LEU A 192 -19.05 4.44 19.73
N VAL A 193 -18.47 4.41 18.52
CA VAL A 193 -17.60 5.49 18.02
C VAL A 193 -18.27 6.40 17.00
N LEU A 194 -19.39 5.98 16.40
CA LEU A 194 -20.13 6.80 15.44
C LEU A 194 -21.35 7.48 16.08
N PRO A 195 -21.71 8.70 15.66
CA PRO A 195 -22.98 9.29 15.98
C PRO A 195 -24.17 8.40 15.56
N LYS A 196 -25.22 8.34 16.35
CA LYS A 196 -26.40 7.45 16.13
C LYS A 196 -27.06 7.64 14.75
N GLU A 197 -26.89 8.80 14.11
CA GLU A 197 -27.48 9.13 12.82
C GLU A 197 -26.51 8.91 11.63
N THR A 198 -25.26 8.50 11.87
CA THR A 198 -24.28 8.29 10.81
C THR A 198 -24.63 7.08 9.99
N GLN A 199 -24.87 7.28 8.69
CA GLN A 199 -25.06 6.19 7.74
C GLN A 199 -23.71 5.66 7.27
N VAL A 200 -23.41 4.42 7.60
CA VAL A 200 -22.22 3.72 7.13
C VAL A 200 -22.53 3.03 5.81
N SER A 201 -21.61 3.12 4.86
CA SER A 201 -21.74 2.39 3.58
C SER A 201 -21.76 0.88 3.81
N GLU A 202 -22.65 0.20 3.09
CA GLU A 202 -22.76 -1.27 3.07
C GLU A 202 -22.28 -1.84 1.73
N LYS A 203 -21.55 -1.04 0.92
CA LYS A 203 -20.98 -1.54 -0.34
C LYS A 203 -20.02 -2.70 -0.07
N GLN A 204 -20.01 -3.64 -1.01
CA GLN A 204 -19.24 -4.87 -0.91
C GLN A 204 -18.49 -5.12 -2.21
N ILE A 205 -17.35 -5.80 -2.09
CA ILE A 205 -16.58 -6.33 -3.20
C ILE A 205 -16.54 -7.85 -3.14
N VAL A 206 -16.39 -8.47 -4.32
CA VAL A 206 -16.15 -9.91 -4.41
C VAL A 206 -14.67 -10.16 -4.13
N SER A 207 -14.38 -10.72 -2.98
CA SER A 207 -13.02 -10.90 -2.48
C SER A 207 -12.16 -11.78 -3.41
N GLU A 208 -12.76 -12.81 -4.03
CA GLU A 208 -12.10 -13.74 -4.95
C GLU A 208 -11.63 -13.07 -6.25
N ASP A 209 -12.23 -11.95 -6.63
CA ASP A 209 -11.87 -11.20 -7.83
C ASP A 209 -10.68 -10.23 -7.60
N MET A 210 -10.31 -10.02 -6.35
CA MET A 210 -9.24 -9.09 -6.00
C MET A 210 -7.85 -9.70 -6.26
N PRO A 211 -6.86 -8.89 -6.72
CA PRO A 211 -5.51 -9.36 -6.99
C PRO A 211 -4.83 -10.07 -5.81
N GLU A 212 -5.20 -9.73 -4.57
CA GLU A 212 -4.69 -10.38 -3.36
C GLU A 212 -5.12 -11.84 -3.25
N ASN A 213 -6.33 -12.18 -3.74
CA ASN A 213 -6.98 -13.47 -3.49
C ASN A 213 -7.10 -14.36 -4.72
N ARG A 214 -6.86 -13.83 -5.92
CA ARG A 214 -6.92 -14.59 -7.17
C ARG A 214 -5.52 -15.00 -7.65
N LYS A 215 -5.47 -15.91 -8.61
CA LYS A 215 -4.25 -16.21 -9.36
C LYS A 215 -4.04 -15.13 -10.41
N ASN A 216 -3.05 -14.26 -10.22
CA ASN A 216 -2.67 -13.23 -11.15
C ASN A 216 -1.85 -13.79 -12.31
N GLN A 217 -1.90 -13.09 -13.45
CA GLN A 217 -0.91 -13.25 -14.51
C GLN A 217 0.45 -12.83 -13.99
N THR A 218 1.49 -13.54 -14.40
CA THR A 218 2.87 -13.25 -14.02
C THR A 218 3.74 -13.07 -15.25
N GLY A 219 4.66 -12.13 -15.19
CA GLY A 219 5.70 -11.97 -16.18
C GLY A 219 6.75 -13.09 -16.11
N HIS A 220 7.75 -13.00 -16.95
CA HIS A 220 8.84 -13.98 -17.00
C HIS A 220 10.20 -13.32 -17.25
N GLY A 221 11.27 -14.08 -16.97
CA GLY A 221 12.64 -13.57 -17.01
C GLY A 221 12.99 -12.72 -15.79
N THR A 222 14.28 -12.48 -15.58
CA THR A 222 14.80 -11.63 -14.49
C THR A 222 15.29 -10.31 -15.05
N PHE A 223 14.83 -9.20 -14.48
CA PHE A 223 15.45 -7.90 -14.67
C PHE A 223 16.45 -7.68 -13.53
N GLU A 224 17.55 -6.99 -13.80
CA GLU A 224 18.40 -6.48 -12.73
C GLU A 224 17.54 -5.53 -11.90
N ASP A 225 17.66 -5.64 -10.58
CA ASP A 225 16.69 -5.10 -9.63
C ASP A 225 16.40 -3.63 -9.86
N VAL A 226 15.14 -3.25 -9.68
CA VAL A 226 14.76 -1.90 -9.37
C VAL A 226 15.52 -1.55 -8.08
N GLU A 227 16.28 -0.48 -8.08
CA GLU A 227 16.83 0.08 -6.84
C GLU A 227 15.65 0.58 -5.98
N SER A 228 14.97 -0.36 -5.32
CA SER A 228 14.11 0.02 -4.21
C SER A 228 15.07 0.52 -3.14
N GLU A 229 14.95 1.79 -2.76
CA GLU A 229 15.75 2.35 -1.66
C GLU A 229 15.52 1.58 -0.36
N GLY A 230 14.57 0.66 -0.37
CA GLY A 230 14.25 -0.36 0.64
C GLY A 230 13.92 0.22 2.01
N GLY A 231 12.91 -0.31 2.67
CA GLY A 231 12.68 -0.04 4.08
C GLY A 231 11.67 1.07 4.38
N THR A 232 12.00 1.91 5.36
CA THR A 232 11.10 2.88 6.01
C THR A 232 10.61 3.98 5.06
N LEU A 233 11.48 4.46 4.16
CA LEU A 233 11.12 5.53 3.22
C LEU A 233 10.03 5.09 2.24
N ASP A 234 10.15 3.90 1.65
CA ASP A 234 9.15 3.39 0.71
C ASP A 234 7.77 3.24 1.36
N SER A 235 7.72 2.79 2.63
CA SER A 235 6.47 2.68 3.38
C SER A 235 5.82 4.05 3.63
N VAL A 236 6.62 5.08 3.95
CA VAL A 236 6.12 6.45 4.13
C VAL A 236 5.61 7.03 2.81
N LEU A 237 6.33 6.81 1.72
CA LEU A 237 5.93 7.30 0.39
C LEU A 237 4.66 6.59 -0.10
N LEU A 238 4.58 5.28 0.05
CA LEU A 238 3.38 4.51 -0.30
C LEU A 238 2.17 4.96 0.52
N GLY A 239 2.32 5.14 1.83
CA GLY A 239 1.25 5.66 2.70
C GLY A 239 0.76 7.05 2.27
N GLY A 240 1.68 7.93 1.87
CA GLY A 240 1.34 9.24 1.31
C GLY A 240 0.60 9.15 -0.02
N TYR A 241 1.07 8.30 -0.93
CA TYR A 241 0.41 8.04 -2.21
C TYR A 241 -1.02 7.51 -2.02
N ILE A 242 -1.22 6.57 -1.09
CA ILE A 242 -2.54 6.03 -0.78
C ILE A 242 -3.47 7.15 -0.28
N GLN A 243 -3.04 7.97 0.66
CA GLN A 243 -3.87 9.06 1.19
C GLN A 243 -4.17 10.16 0.16
N GLU A 244 -3.38 10.29 -0.86
CA GLU A 244 -3.59 11.28 -1.91
C GLU A 244 -4.61 10.83 -2.96
N HIS A 245 -4.55 9.54 -3.33
CA HIS A 245 -5.34 9.03 -4.46
C HIS A 245 -6.63 8.33 -4.03
N PHE A 246 -6.77 7.92 -2.77
CA PHE A 246 -7.90 7.12 -2.31
C PHE A 246 -8.69 7.85 -1.22
N ALA A 247 -10.02 7.65 -1.23
CA ALA A 247 -10.92 8.24 -0.26
C ALA A 247 -10.92 7.46 1.05
N ASP A 248 -10.85 8.17 2.18
CA ASP A 248 -11.08 7.62 3.50
C ASP A 248 -12.53 7.89 3.98
N PHE A 249 -12.88 7.44 5.19
CA PHE A 249 -14.20 7.60 5.78
C PHE A 249 -14.67 9.07 5.87
N LEU A 250 -13.77 10.03 5.99
CA LEU A 250 -14.10 11.46 6.11
C LEU A 250 -14.16 12.17 4.76
N ASP A 251 -13.73 11.55 3.68
CA ASP A 251 -13.76 12.13 2.34
C ASP A 251 -15.12 11.93 1.65
N GLU A 252 -15.39 12.73 0.62
CA GLU A 252 -16.57 12.54 -0.21
C GLU A 252 -16.44 11.28 -1.09
N PRO A 253 -17.51 10.49 -1.24
CA PRO A 253 -17.49 9.28 -2.07
C PRO A 253 -17.18 9.56 -3.53
N LYS A 254 -16.24 8.84 -4.13
CA LYS A 254 -15.87 8.94 -5.55
C LYS A 254 -16.82 8.21 -6.50
N GLY A 255 -17.75 7.40 -5.98
CA GLY A 255 -18.70 6.65 -6.80
C GLY A 255 -18.22 5.26 -7.24
N GLY A 256 -17.06 4.81 -6.79
CA GLY A 256 -16.48 3.49 -7.06
C GLY A 256 -17.22 2.32 -6.39
N SER A 257 -16.59 1.15 -6.46
CA SER A 257 -17.10 -0.09 -5.84
C SER A 257 -17.11 -0.04 -4.32
N LEU A 258 -16.21 0.73 -3.73
CA LEU A 258 -16.12 1.04 -2.29
C LEU A 258 -16.27 2.53 -2.07
N VAL A 259 -16.61 2.90 -0.85
CA VAL A 259 -16.64 4.30 -0.37
C VAL A 259 -15.41 4.57 0.50
N TYR A 260 -15.00 3.58 1.31
CA TYR A 260 -13.89 3.69 2.25
C TYR A 260 -12.70 2.91 1.70
N GLU A 261 -12.08 3.47 0.65
CA GLU A 261 -10.98 2.85 -0.11
C GLU A 261 -9.73 2.64 0.76
N VAL A 262 -9.39 3.65 1.56
CA VAL A 262 -8.21 3.59 2.44
C VAL A 262 -8.37 2.56 3.54
N GLU A 263 -9.57 2.44 4.12
CA GLU A 263 -9.88 1.45 5.13
C GLU A 263 -9.84 0.03 4.54
N TYR A 264 -10.30 -0.14 3.28
CA TYR A 264 -10.12 -1.40 2.57
C TYR A 264 -8.64 -1.74 2.35
N ILE A 265 -7.84 -0.80 1.89
CA ILE A 265 -6.39 -1.00 1.68
C ILE A 265 -5.73 -1.44 2.99
N LEU A 266 -6.13 -0.86 4.13
CA LEU A 266 -5.63 -1.22 5.46
C LEU A 266 -6.12 -2.60 5.95
N ALA A 267 -7.41 -2.91 5.77
CA ALA A 267 -8.05 -4.05 6.43
C ALA A 267 -8.30 -5.24 5.51
N GLY A 268 -8.57 -5.03 4.21
CA GLY A 268 -8.80 -6.09 3.21
C GLY A 268 -10.06 -6.92 3.47
N ARG A 269 -11.12 -6.32 4.07
CA ARG A 269 -12.40 -6.98 4.33
C ARG A 269 -13.35 -6.82 3.15
N GLN A 270 -14.44 -7.58 3.13
CA GLN A 270 -15.35 -7.60 1.99
C GLN A 270 -16.25 -6.38 1.89
N SER A 271 -16.60 -5.73 2.99
CA SER A 271 -17.50 -4.58 3.01
C SER A 271 -16.87 -3.33 3.60
N ASP A 272 -17.36 -2.17 3.17
CA ASP A 272 -16.98 -0.87 3.73
C ASP A 272 -17.15 -0.84 5.25
N ARG A 273 -18.28 -1.37 5.77
CA ARG A 273 -18.52 -1.46 7.20
C ARG A 273 -17.46 -2.26 7.93
N GLU A 274 -17.13 -3.47 7.44
CA GLU A 274 -16.11 -4.33 8.07
C GLU A 274 -14.72 -3.71 8.03
N ASN A 275 -14.40 -2.98 6.97
CA ASN A 275 -13.12 -2.27 6.83
C ASN A 275 -13.02 -1.13 7.85
N LEU A 276 -14.05 -0.29 7.94
CA LEU A 276 -14.11 0.79 8.91
C LEU A 276 -14.07 0.26 10.36
N GLU A 277 -14.79 -0.82 10.65
CA GLU A 277 -14.78 -1.48 11.96
C GLU A 277 -13.38 -1.99 12.33
N ALA A 278 -12.67 -2.62 11.39
CA ALA A 278 -11.31 -3.09 11.61
C ALA A 278 -10.34 -1.94 11.87
N VAL A 279 -10.47 -0.83 11.14
CA VAL A 279 -9.63 0.37 11.35
C VAL A 279 -9.98 1.04 12.68
N ALA A 280 -11.26 1.19 13.02
CA ALA A 280 -11.69 1.75 14.30
C ALA A 280 -11.13 0.94 15.49
N ASN A 281 -11.17 -0.39 15.42
CA ASN A 281 -10.59 -1.26 16.46
C ASN A 281 -9.07 -1.07 16.58
N LYS A 282 -8.32 -0.96 15.46
CA LYS A 282 -6.89 -0.64 15.49
C LYS A 282 -6.62 0.72 16.15
N LEU A 283 -7.46 1.73 15.86
CA LEU A 283 -7.34 3.07 16.45
C LEU A 283 -7.60 3.05 17.95
N VAL A 284 -8.64 2.33 18.43
CA VAL A 284 -8.89 2.16 19.87
C VAL A 284 -7.67 1.54 20.55
N LEU A 285 -7.07 0.51 19.96
CA LEU A 285 -5.89 -0.13 20.51
C LEU A 285 -4.68 0.82 20.56
N LEU A 286 -4.45 1.61 19.53
CA LEU A 286 -3.39 2.61 19.54
C LEU A 286 -3.60 3.72 20.57
N ARG A 287 -4.86 4.13 20.78
CA ARG A 287 -5.23 5.16 21.76
C ARG A 287 -5.19 4.62 23.19
N PHE A 288 -5.34 3.31 23.37
CA PHE A 288 -5.30 2.67 24.66
C PHE A 288 -3.97 2.87 25.39
N VAL A 289 -2.84 2.86 24.65
CA VAL A 289 -1.49 3.07 25.23
C VAL A 289 -1.35 4.41 25.95
N PRO A 290 -1.48 5.57 25.28
CA PRO A 290 -1.29 6.85 25.94
C PRO A 290 -2.33 7.10 27.05
N ASN A 291 -3.55 6.57 26.90
CA ASN A 291 -4.60 6.70 27.89
C ASN A 291 -4.29 5.92 29.17
N TYR A 292 -3.84 4.66 29.03
CA TYR A 292 -3.44 3.86 30.18
C TYR A 292 -2.18 4.41 30.87
N LEU A 293 -1.17 4.82 30.11
CA LEU A 293 0.05 5.41 30.68
C LEU A 293 -0.25 6.71 31.45
N TYR A 294 -1.17 7.53 30.96
CA TYR A 294 -1.63 8.70 31.69
C TYR A 294 -2.26 8.31 33.04
N LEU A 295 -3.16 7.35 33.07
CA LEU A 295 -3.79 6.89 34.32
C LEU A 295 -2.78 6.31 35.31
N GLN A 296 -1.76 5.62 34.82
CA GLN A 296 -0.68 5.07 35.66
C GLN A 296 0.20 6.16 36.31
N THR A 297 0.23 7.35 35.75
CA THR A 297 1.03 8.49 36.28
C THR A 297 0.19 9.51 37.03
N ASN A 298 -1.15 9.48 36.93
CA ASN A 298 -2.04 10.45 37.53
C ASN A 298 -2.60 9.96 38.88
N SER A 299 -2.04 10.48 39.98
CA SER A 299 -2.41 10.07 41.34
C SER A 299 -3.87 10.33 41.73
N THR A 300 -4.47 11.41 41.16
CA THR A 300 -5.89 11.73 41.38
C THR A 300 -6.80 10.67 40.77
N ARG A 301 -6.53 10.29 39.50
CA ARG A 301 -7.30 9.27 38.80
C ARG A 301 -7.13 7.88 39.43
N GLN A 302 -5.92 7.57 39.90
CA GLN A 302 -5.68 6.34 40.66
C GLN A 302 -6.47 6.30 41.96
N ALA A 303 -6.57 7.43 42.67
CA ALA A 303 -7.37 7.50 43.90
C ALA A 303 -8.85 7.35 43.63
N GLU A 304 -9.39 7.91 42.53
CA GLU A 304 -10.77 7.71 42.07
C GLU A 304 -11.03 6.23 41.75
N ALA A 305 -10.17 5.58 40.99
CA ALA A 305 -10.29 4.17 40.65
C ALA A 305 -10.23 3.27 41.90
N ARG A 306 -9.29 3.58 42.84
CA ARG A 306 -9.20 2.86 44.11
C ARG A 306 -10.43 3.04 44.98
N ALA A 307 -11.04 4.23 45.02
CA ALA A 307 -12.27 4.45 45.75
C ALA A 307 -13.44 3.64 45.16
N ALA A 308 -13.54 3.59 43.83
CA ALA A 308 -14.54 2.77 43.14
C ALA A 308 -14.32 1.27 43.40
N ALA A 309 -13.08 0.79 43.30
CA ALA A 309 -12.73 -0.59 43.64
C ALA A 309 -13.07 -0.93 45.10
N GLY A 310 -12.76 0.00 46.03
CA GLY A 310 -13.13 -0.13 47.43
C GLY A 310 -14.63 -0.28 47.65
N THR A 311 -15.43 0.49 46.91
CA THR A 311 -16.90 0.38 46.97
C THR A 311 -17.39 -0.99 46.45
N LEU A 312 -16.89 -1.43 45.32
CA LEU A 312 -17.21 -2.75 44.74
C LEU A 312 -16.79 -3.90 45.65
N CYS A 313 -15.65 -3.77 46.30
CA CYS A 313 -15.05 -4.83 47.13
C CYS A 313 -15.40 -4.69 48.63
N THR A 314 -16.25 -3.73 49.05
CA THR A 314 -16.57 -3.48 50.45
C THR A 314 -17.12 -4.71 51.17
N LEU A 315 -17.89 -5.53 50.47
CA LEU A 315 -18.45 -6.78 51.01
C LEU A 315 -17.42 -7.92 51.10
N LEU A 316 -16.31 -7.83 50.42
CA LEU A 316 -15.34 -8.92 50.27
C LEU A 316 -14.25 -8.89 51.34
N ALA A 317 -13.95 -7.71 51.90
CA ALA A 317 -12.95 -7.48 52.97
C ALA A 317 -11.53 -8.03 52.67
N VAL A 318 -11.15 -8.21 51.38
CA VAL A 318 -9.89 -8.79 50.96
C VAL A 318 -9.02 -7.73 50.23
N PRO A 319 -7.94 -7.22 50.83
CA PRO A 319 -7.12 -6.15 50.24
C PRO A 319 -6.55 -6.48 48.85
N ALA A 320 -6.17 -7.74 48.62
CA ALA A 320 -5.61 -8.17 47.33
C ALA A 320 -6.66 -8.05 46.18
N VAL A 321 -7.91 -8.34 46.43
CA VAL A 321 -8.98 -8.17 45.47
C VAL A 321 -9.20 -6.68 45.13
N THR A 322 -9.13 -5.78 46.10
CA THR A 322 -9.30 -4.35 45.89
C THR A 322 -8.18 -3.78 45.02
N GLU A 323 -6.93 -4.22 45.17
CA GLU A 323 -5.84 -3.75 44.31
C GLU A 323 -5.98 -4.26 42.87
N ALA A 324 -6.29 -5.55 42.69
CA ALA A 324 -6.55 -6.13 41.36
C ALA A 324 -7.75 -5.46 40.69
N ALA A 325 -8.84 -5.20 41.40
CA ALA A 325 -9.99 -4.47 40.90
C ALA A 325 -9.64 -3.01 40.52
N THR A 326 -8.75 -2.36 41.28
CA THR A 326 -8.26 -1.00 40.97
C THR A 326 -7.55 -0.99 39.61
N GLN A 327 -6.63 -1.93 39.37
CA GLN A 327 -5.92 -2.04 38.08
C GLN A 327 -6.92 -2.36 36.94
N GLY A 328 -7.85 -3.26 37.15
CA GLY A 328 -8.93 -3.55 36.20
C GLY A 328 -9.75 -2.30 35.85
N ILE A 329 -10.13 -1.49 36.84
CA ILE A 329 -10.88 -0.24 36.62
C ILE A 329 -10.05 0.78 35.83
N LEU A 330 -8.75 0.91 36.07
CA LEU A 330 -7.88 1.78 35.31
C LEU A 330 -7.79 1.35 33.84
N LEU A 331 -7.69 0.03 33.58
CA LEU A 331 -7.72 -0.53 32.23
C LEU A 331 -9.09 -0.29 31.54
N ALA A 332 -10.18 -0.54 32.24
CA ALA A 332 -11.54 -0.28 31.74
C ALA A 332 -11.73 1.21 31.41
N TRP A 333 -11.24 2.11 32.26
CA TRP A 333 -11.34 3.54 32.05
C TRP A 333 -10.50 4.03 30.87
N ALA A 334 -9.26 3.51 30.72
CA ALA A 334 -8.41 3.78 29.55
C ALA A 334 -9.07 3.30 28.26
N TYR A 335 -9.73 2.14 28.24
CA TYR A 335 -10.49 1.67 27.10
C TYR A 335 -11.65 2.63 26.75
N GLY A 336 -12.44 3.01 27.73
CA GLY A 336 -13.55 3.96 27.52
C GLY A 336 -13.08 5.30 26.96
N GLU A 337 -11.98 5.86 27.49
CA GLU A 337 -11.37 7.08 26.94
C GLU A 337 -10.86 6.87 25.51
N SER A 338 -10.35 5.67 25.19
CA SER A 338 -9.92 5.34 23.82
C SER A 338 -11.07 5.29 22.82
N VAL A 339 -12.24 4.80 23.26
CA VAL A 339 -13.49 4.86 22.47
C VAL A 339 -13.89 6.33 22.24
N MET A 340 -13.80 7.19 23.26
CA MET A 340 -14.05 8.65 23.10
C MET A 340 -13.09 9.32 22.15
N ASP A 341 -11.79 8.96 22.20
CA ASP A 341 -10.80 9.48 21.26
C ASP A 341 -11.11 9.09 19.81
N VAL A 342 -11.45 7.81 19.56
CA VAL A 342 -11.79 7.34 18.21
C VAL A 342 -13.10 7.99 17.72
N ARG A 343 -14.08 8.17 18.60
CA ARG A 343 -15.29 8.96 18.30
C ARG A 343 -14.94 10.39 17.88
N THR A 344 -14.02 11.02 18.60
CA THR A 344 -13.52 12.36 18.27
C THR A 344 -12.90 12.40 16.86
N LEU A 345 -12.06 11.41 16.54
CA LEU A 345 -11.39 11.30 15.23
C LEU A 345 -12.39 11.08 14.09
N LEU A 346 -13.35 10.16 14.25
CA LEU A 346 -14.36 9.86 13.24
C LEU A 346 -15.38 11.01 13.05
N ASN A 347 -15.45 11.95 13.99
CA ASN A 347 -16.18 13.21 13.86
C ASN A 347 -15.35 14.34 13.21
N GLY A 348 -14.17 14.02 12.63
CA GLY A 348 -13.30 14.97 11.97
C GLY A 348 -12.57 15.93 12.91
N LYS A 349 -12.53 15.64 14.21
CA LYS A 349 -11.85 16.41 15.24
C LYS A 349 -10.46 15.81 15.54
N LYS A 350 -9.67 16.50 16.35
CA LYS A 350 -8.30 16.10 16.73
C LYS A 350 -8.24 15.60 18.17
N THR A 351 -7.36 14.65 18.43
CA THR A 351 -7.08 14.13 19.78
C THR A 351 -5.65 14.45 20.19
N ALA A 352 -5.42 14.65 21.49
CA ALA A 352 -4.08 14.86 22.03
C ALA A 352 -3.19 13.62 21.80
N VAL A 353 -1.94 13.83 21.36
CA VAL A 353 -0.96 12.75 21.20
C VAL A 353 -0.61 12.13 22.54
N VAL A 354 -0.39 12.98 23.55
CA VAL A 354 -0.16 12.61 24.94
C VAL A 354 -1.29 13.20 25.78
N LYS A 355 -1.89 12.37 26.62
CA LYS A 355 -2.98 12.81 27.51
C LYS A 355 -2.48 13.62 28.70
N ASP A 356 -3.31 14.57 29.08
CA ASP A 356 -3.19 15.36 30.31
C ASP A 356 -4.59 15.62 30.90
N ASP A 357 -4.67 16.35 32.02
CA ASP A 357 -5.97 16.66 32.67
C ASP A 357 -6.90 17.48 31.81
N ALA A 358 -6.39 18.31 30.89
CA ALA A 358 -7.19 19.15 30.01
C ALA A 358 -7.76 18.39 28.81
N SER A 359 -7.03 17.40 28.31
CA SER A 359 -7.42 16.58 27.16
C SER A 359 -8.14 15.28 27.54
N TRP A 360 -8.20 14.92 28.82
CA TRP A 360 -8.96 13.78 29.31
C TRP A 360 -10.46 14.09 29.33
N GLN A 361 -11.28 13.30 28.65
CA GLN A 361 -12.68 13.60 28.41
C GLN A 361 -13.65 12.83 29.28
N LEU A 362 -13.32 11.55 29.60
CA LEU A 362 -14.25 10.64 30.24
C LEU A 362 -14.06 10.62 31.77
N SER A 363 -15.11 10.97 32.53
CA SER A 363 -15.13 10.70 33.96
C SER A 363 -15.47 9.24 34.24
N LEU A 364 -15.19 8.74 35.44
CA LEU A 364 -15.52 7.37 35.80
C LEU A 364 -17.05 7.13 35.80
N SER A 365 -17.85 8.12 36.19
CA SER A 365 -19.30 8.08 36.07
C SER A 365 -19.78 8.17 34.61
N GLY A 366 -19.03 8.88 33.73
CA GLY A 366 -19.27 8.91 32.29
C GLY A 366 -18.99 7.57 31.63
N LEU A 367 -18.00 6.83 32.13
CA LEU A 367 -17.70 5.47 31.64
C LEU A 367 -18.92 4.55 31.74
N MET A 368 -19.68 4.64 32.83
CA MET A 368 -20.90 3.83 33.04
C MET A 368 -22.05 4.19 32.09
N LYS A 369 -21.99 5.37 31.47
CA LYS A 369 -23.00 5.83 30.49
C LYS A 369 -22.58 5.53 29.05
N LEU A 370 -21.30 5.28 28.82
CA LEU A 370 -20.76 5.02 27.48
C LEU A 370 -21.49 3.85 26.81
N GLY A 371 -21.99 4.06 25.59
CA GLY A 371 -22.73 3.06 24.83
C GLY A 371 -24.18 2.86 25.27
N THR A 372 -24.68 3.59 26.29
CA THR A 372 -26.10 3.57 26.72
C THR A 372 -26.90 4.69 26.02
N GLU A 373 -28.21 4.78 26.33
CA GLU A 373 -29.05 5.88 25.83
C GLU A 373 -28.65 7.24 26.43
N GLU A 374 -27.99 7.27 27.57
CA GLU A 374 -27.51 8.48 28.25
C GLU A 374 -26.14 8.96 27.70
N ASP A 375 -25.55 8.21 26.78
CA ASP A 375 -24.29 8.58 26.13
C ASP A 375 -24.51 9.73 25.15
N THR A 376 -24.10 10.92 25.54
CA THR A 376 -24.22 12.16 24.75
C THR A 376 -22.86 12.80 24.41
N GLY A 377 -21.77 12.08 24.65
CA GLY A 377 -20.41 12.59 24.43
C GLY A 377 -20.03 12.59 22.95
N ASP A 378 -19.76 13.77 22.36
CA ASP A 378 -19.31 13.91 20.96
C ASP A 378 -17.80 14.00 20.79
N GLY A 379 -17.06 13.93 21.90
CA GLY A 379 -15.62 14.17 21.92
C GLY A 379 -15.25 15.66 21.76
N ALA A 380 -14.18 16.08 22.42
CA ALA A 380 -13.66 17.44 22.38
C ALA A 380 -12.51 17.56 21.39
N ASP A 381 -12.50 18.61 20.58
CA ASP A 381 -11.41 18.94 19.68
C ASP A 381 -10.20 19.48 20.46
N VAL A 382 -8.99 18.99 20.15
CA VAL A 382 -7.75 19.39 20.83
C VAL A 382 -6.85 20.13 19.85
N GLU A 383 -6.63 21.41 20.08
CA GLU A 383 -5.72 22.21 19.25
C GLU A 383 -4.29 21.62 19.28
N GLY A 384 -3.68 21.44 18.11
CA GLY A 384 -2.35 20.82 17.99
C GLY A 384 -2.33 19.31 18.15
N GLY A 385 -3.49 18.67 18.30
CA GLY A 385 -3.64 17.21 18.28
C GLY A 385 -3.51 16.62 16.89
N MET A 386 -3.56 15.29 16.81
CA MET A 386 -3.60 14.52 15.56
C MET A 386 -5.04 14.25 15.14
N ASP A 387 -5.30 14.35 13.83
CA ASP A 387 -6.59 14.02 13.22
C ASP A 387 -6.65 12.56 12.72
N TYR A 388 -7.79 12.21 12.13
CA TYR A 388 -8.01 10.86 11.59
C TYR A 388 -6.97 10.49 10.52
N LYS A 389 -6.67 11.40 9.58
CA LYS A 389 -5.70 11.16 8.50
C LYS A 389 -4.27 10.96 9.02
N ASP A 390 -3.89 11.61 10.10
CA ASP A 390 -2.60 11.40 10.75
C ASP A 390 -2.49 9.99 11.35
N TYR A 391 -3.56 9.51 12.00
CA TYR A 391 -3.60 8.13 12.53
C TYR A 391 -3.67 7.08 11.43
N VAL A 392 -4.44 7.32 10.37
CA VAL A 392 -4.47 6.45 9.18
C VAL A 392 -3.08 6.33 8.56
N ARG A 393 -2.34 7.45 8.45
CA ARG A 393 -0.94 7.44 7.96
C ARG A 393 -0.04 6.57 8.83
N MET A 394 -0.21 6.63 10.15
CA MET A 394 0.52 5.75 11.06
C MET A 394 0.18 4.28 10.83
N LEU A 395 -1.11 3.94 10.67
CA LEU A 395 -1.56 2.58 10.39
C LEU A 395 -1.00 2.06 9.04
N LEU A 396 -1.03 2.89 7.98
CA LEU A 396 -0.45 2.56 6.68
C LEU A 396 1.06 2.29 6.78
N PHE A 397 1.77 3.03 7.61
CA PHE A 397 3.19 2.78 7.85
C PHE A 397 3.47 1.46 8.61
N LEU A 398 2.60 1.09 9.55
CA LEU A 398 2.75 -0.10 10.39
C LEU A 398 2.35 -1.40 9.65
N GLU A 399 1.48 -1.31 8.66
CA GLU A 399 1.02 -2.47 7.89
C GLU A 399 2.09 -2.96 6.90
N ASP A 400 1.98 -4.22 6.47
CA ASP A 400 2.86 -4.81 5.45
C ASP A 400 2.73 -4.11 4.09
N LYS A 401 3.83 -3.54 3.60
CA LYS A 401 3.85 -2.78 2.35
C LYS A 401 3.43 -3.60 1.12
N GLY A 402 3.74 -4.89 1.08
CA GLY A 402 3.34 -5.76 -0.03
C GLY A 402 1.84 -5.96 -0.08
N LYS A 403 1.20 -6.17 1.08
CA LYS A 403 -0.27 -6.24 1.18
C LYS A 403 -0.92 -4.92 0.78
N LEU A 404 -0.42 -3.80 1.33
CA LEU A 404 -0.92 -2.48 0.96
C LEU A 404 -0.85 -2.25 -0.55
N THR A 405 0.29 -2.56 -1.17
CA THR A 405 0.51 -2.39 -2.61
C THR A 405 -0.47 -3.20 -3.43
N VAL A 406 -0.65 -4.49 -3.11
CA VAL A 406 -1.54 -5.38 -3.87
C VAL A 406 -3.01 -4.96 -3.69
N ARG A 407 -3.43 -4.54 -2.49
CA ARG A 407 -4.78 -4.03 -2.24
C ARG A 407 -5.02 -2.69 -2.95
N THR A 408 -4.03 -1.79 -2.94
CA THR A 408 -4.08 -0.52 -3.69
C THR A 408 -4.32 -0.77 -5.18
N MET A 409 -3.55 -1.68 -5.79
CA MET A 409 -3.75 -2.10 -7.18
C MET A 409 -5.14 -2.71 -7.41
N GLY A 410 -5.66 -3.43 -6.43
CA GLY A 410 -7.01 -3.98 -6.47
C GLY A 410 -8.11 -2.91 -6.50
N VAL A 411 -7.97 -1.85 -5.71
CA VAL A 411 -8.89 -0.69 -5.74
C VAL A 411 -8.81 0.00 -7.10
N ILE A 412 -7.58 0.26 -7.61
CA ILE A 412 -7.38 0.83 -8.95
C ILE A 412 -8.12 0.00 -10.00
N GLU A 413 -7.97 -1.32 -9.98
CA GLU A 413 -8.66 -2.20 -10.94
C GLU A 413 -10.19 -2.04 -10.87
N LYS A 414 -10.75 -2.01 -9.65
CA LYS A 414 -12.20 -1.85 -9.48
C LYS A 414 -12.69 -0.48 -9.92
N ASP A 415 -11.93 0.57 -9.69
CA ASP A 415 -12.27 1.92 -10.15
C ASP A 415 -12.17 2.04 -11.67
N MET A 416 -11.15 1.45 -12.29
CA MET A 416 -11.05 1.36 -13.74
C MET A 416 -12.28 0.67 -14.35
N GLN A 417 -12.75 -0.42 -13.72
CA GLN A 417 -13.91 -1.17 -14.16
C GLN A 417 -15.23 -0.42 -13.98
N THR A 418 -15.38 0.33 -12.88
CA THR A 418 -16.66 0.92 -12.47
C THR A 418 -16.76 2.41 -12.77
N ILE A 419 -15.78 3.22 -12.39
CA ILE A 419 -15.79 4.67 -12.57
C ILE A 419 -15.42 5.02 -14.01
N TYR A 420 -14.35 4.41 -14.54
CA TYR A 420 -13.80 4.75 -15.86
C TYR A 420 -14.32 3.86 -16.99
N SER A 421 -15.33 3.02 -16.72
CA SER A 421 -16.06 2.24 -17.73
C SER A 421 -15.18 1.29 -18.57
N GLN A 422 -14.17 0.69 -17.94
CA GLN A 422 -13.28 -0.29 -18.56
C GLN A 422 -13.49 -1.70 -17.95
N PRO A 423 -14.62 -2.36 -18.21
CA PRO A 423 -15.00 -3.59 -17.48
C PRO A 423 -14.04 -4.77 -17.69
N SER A 424 -13.25 -4.73 -18.76
CA SER A 424 -12.24 -5.77 -19.06
C SER A 424 -10.86 -5.47 -18.51
N PHE A 425 -10.66 -4.30 -17.87
CA PHE A 425 -9.36 -3.90 -17.34
C PHE A 425 -8.92 -4.83 -16.22
N ARG A 426 -7.64 -5.23 -16.28
CA ARG A 426 -7.00 -6.03 -15.25
C ARG A 426 -5.61 -5.51 -14.96
N ILE A 427 -5.35 -5.23 -13.68
CA ILE A 427 -4.09 -4.66 -13.23
C ILE A 427 -2.91 -5.64 -13.43
N ASP A 428 -3.16 -6.95 -13.37
CA ASP A 428 -2.18 -8.00 -13.63
C ASP A 428 -1.87 -8.23 -15.12
N TYR A 429 -2.53 -7.47 -16.04
CA TYR A 429 -2.17 -7.40 -17.47
C TYR A 429 -1.33 -6.14 -17.78
N CYS A 430 -1.10 -5.31 -16.78
CA CYS A 430 -0.35 -4.06 -16.92
C CYS A 430 1.16 -4.33 -16.98
N VAL A 431 1.74 -4.04 -18.15
CA VAL A 431 3.17 -4.18 -18.43
C VAL A 431 3.89 -2.87 -18.15
N GLY A 432 4.91 -2.93 -17.32
CA GLY A 432 5.75 -1.76 -17.04
C GLY A 432 7.15 -1.87 -17.61
N ARG A 433 7.65 -3.10 -17.89
CA ARG A 433 8.97 -3.33 -18.48
C ARG A 433 8.96 -4.50 -19.44
N MET A 434 9.68 -4.40 -20.55
CA MET A 434 9.79 -5.44 -21.56
C MET A 434 11.19 -5.43 -22.20
N GLU A 435 11.72 -6.61 -22.46
CA GLU A 435 12.89 -6.82 -23.32
C GLU A 435 12.52 -7.77 -24.45
N VAL A 436 12.76 -7.30 -25.65
CA VAL A 436 12.51 -8.03 -26.90
C VAL A 436 13.82 -8.49 -27.51
N ASP A 437 13.87 -9.76 -27.87
CA ASP A 437 14.96 -10.37 -28.63
C ASP A 437 14.55 -10.42 -30.11
N THR A 438 15.34 -9.77 -30.94
CA THR A 438 15.03 -9.60 -32.36
C THR A 438 16.06 -10.29 -33.22
N VAL A 439 15.60 -11.13 -34.16
CA VAL A 439 16.39 -11.71 -35.21
C VAL A 439 16.11 -11.02 -36.52
N CYS A 440 17.12 -10.33 -37.06
CA CYS A 440 17.01 -9.63 -38.31
C CYS A 440 17.72 -10.39 -39.45
N LYS A 441 17.00 -10.66 -40.54
CA LYS A 441 17.54 -11.25 -41.76
C LYS A 441 17.87 -10.14 -42.76
N LEU A 442 19.16 -10.00 -43.06
CA LEU A 442 19.67 -9.05 -44.06
C LEU A 442 19.87 -9.74 -45.41
N ARG A 443 20.23 -8.95 -46.43
CA ARG A 443 20.58 -9.47 -47.77
C ARG A 443 21.69 -10.50 -47.69
N ARG A 444 21.71 -11.45 -48.64
CA ARG A 444 22.70 -12.54 -48.75
C ARG A 444 22.74 -13.52 -47.58
N GLY A 445 21.63 -13.69 -46.87
CA GLY A 445 21.52 -14.68 -45.77
C GLY A 445 22.26 -14.30 -44.50
N ILE A 446 22.70 -13.05 -44.37
CA ILE A 446 23.27 -12.54 -43.12
C ILE A 446 22.14 -12.35 -42.12
N SER A 447 22.23 -13.03 -40.99
CA SER A 447 21.32 -12.76 -39.86
C SER A 447 22.14 -12.23 -38.67
N TYR A 448 21.53 -11.38 -37.88
CA TYR A 448 22.10 -10.97 -36.62
C TYR A 448 21.00 -10.81 -35.59
N ARG A 449 21.37 -11.00 -34.32
CA ARG A 449 20.47 -10.96 -33.18
C ARG A 449 20.84 -9.75 -32.30
N PHE A 450 19.83 -9.07 -31.77
CA PHE A 450 20.02 -8.00 -30.82
C PHE A 450 18.82 -7.91 -29.89
N GLN A 451 19.04 -7.28 -28.73
CA GLN A 451 18.02 -7.08 -27.71
C GLN A 451 17.67 -5.59 -27.60
N THR A 452 16.39 -5.31 -27.36
CA THR A 452 15.88 -3.98 -27.10
C THR A 452 15.07 -4.02 -25.82
N TYR A 453 15.44 -3.18 -24.89
CA TYR A 453 14.82 -3.02 -23.58
C TYR A 453 14.07 -1.70 -23.51
N TYR A 454 12.92 -1.70 -22.88
CA TYR A 454 12.21 -0.49 -22.49
C TYR A 454 11.43 -0.71 -21.19
N GLY A 455 11.27 0.36 -20.39
CA GLY A 455 10.47 0.37 -19.18
C GLY A 455 10.17 1.79 -18.76
N TYR A 456 9.03 2.01 -18.15
CA TYR A 456 8.71 3.27 -17.50
C TYR A 456 9.64 3.47 -16.30
N GLN A 457 10.13 4.71 -16.16
CA GLN A 457 11.06 5.11 -15.09
C GLN A 457 10.37 5.92 -14.03
#